data_71181abb13ff7f7a7976ef89b696141d
#
_entry.id   71181abb13ff7f7a7976ef89b696141d
#
_cell.length_a   1.000
_cell.length_b   1.000
_cell.length_c   1.000
_cell.angle_alpha   90.00
_cell.angle_beta   90.00
_cell.angle_gamma   90.00
#
_symmetry.space_group_name_H-M   'P 1'
#
loop_
_entity.id
_entity.type
_entity.pdbx_description
1 polymer ?
#
loop_
_entity_poly.entity_id
_entity_poly.type
_entity_poly.pdbx_seq_one_letter_code
_entity_poly.pdbx_strand_id
1 'polypeptide(L)'
;FSMFASLSIGYNHPYVLENKDRLTAAAINKPTNSDIYSPMMAEFVETMGRVAQPDYLPYSFYVSGGTLAVENGLKTAFDWKVRHNLAKGKGEKGSQVLHFKQCFHGRSGYTLSLTDSPDPRKVQYFPKFNWPRVTPPSMTFPLNENNLANIISLEEQSLNEIKNAI
;
A
#
# COMPACT_ATOMS: atom_id res chain seq x y z
N PHE A 1 18.94 11.37 3.59
CA PHE A 1 17.55 11.72 3.86
C PHE A 1 16.65 10.98 2.88
N SER A 2 15.81 10.07 3.35
CA SER A 2 15.09 9.12 2.51
C SER A 2 13.74 9.60 1.95
N MET A 3 13.28 10.80 2.33
CA MET A 3 11.99 11.36 1.90
C MET A 3 10.83 10.34 2.06
N PHE A 4 10.63 9.83 3.27
CA PHE A 4 9.64 8.78 3.57
C PHE A 4 9.85 7.50 2.72
N ALA A 5 11.10 7.07 2.58
CA ALA A 5 11.52 5.92 1.78
C ALA A 5 11.29 6.05 0.25
N SER A 6 10.85 7.22 -0.25
CA SER A 6 10.71 7.43 -1.69
C SER A 6 12.04 7.69 -2.41
N LEU A 7 13.11 7.99 -1.66
CA LEU A 7 14.46 8.22 -2.15
C LEU A 7 15.46 7.41 -1.31
N SER A 8 15.33 6.10 -1.33
CA SER A 8 16.06 5.18 -0.45
C SER A 8 17.57 5.23 -0.60
N ILE A 9 18.08 5.50 -1.80
CA ILE A 9 19.52 5.62 -2.07
C ILE A 9 20.06 7.06 -1.97
N GLY A 10 19.22 8.04 -1.62
CA GLY A 10 19.60 9.44 -1.50
C GLY A 10 19.73 10.19 -2.82
N TYR A 11 20.13 11.47 -2.71
CA TYR A 11 20.38 12.34 -3.87
C TYR A 11 21.77 12.09 -4.44
N ASN A 12 21.89 12.21 -5.77
CA ASN A 12 23.17 12.19 -6.47
C ASN A 12 24.03 10.95 -6.15
N HIS A 13 23.40 9.80 -5.97
CA HIS A 13 24.14 8.57 -5.73
C HIS A 13 25.13 8.31 -6.88
N PRO A 14 26.41 8.00 -6.63
CA PRO A 14 27.43 7.86 -7.67
C PRO A 14 27.02 6.92 -8.79
N TYR A 15 26.50 5.76 -8.47
CA TYR A 15 26.02 4.78 -9.45
C TYR A 15 24.92 5.35 -10.39
N VAL A 16 24.02 6.19 -9.88
CA VAL A 16 22.98 6.83 -10.70
C VAL A 16 23.60 7.85 -11.65
N LEU A 17 24.57 8.64 -11.17
CA LEU A 17 25.29 9.63 -11.99
C LEU A 17 26.14 8.96 -13.09
N GLU A 18 26.80 7.87 -12.79
CA GLU A 18 27.57 7.07 -13.76
C GLU A 18 26.68 6.48 -14.86
N ASN A 19 25.42 6.15 -14.54
CA ASN A 19 24.45 5.57 -15.47
C ASN A 19 23.45 6.57 -16.07
N LYS A 20 23.72 7.90 -15.97
CA LYS A 20 22.80 8.95 -16.42
C LYS A 20 22.36 8.84 -17.87
N ASP A 21 23.25 8.45 -18.77
CA ASP A 21 22.98 8.37 -20.20
C ASP A 21 22.02 7.20 -20.50
N ARG A 22 22.18 6.08 -19.81
CA ARG A 22 21.25 4.94 -19.86
C ARG A 22 19.86 5.33 -19.32
N LEU A 23 19.80 6.06 -18.22
CA LEU A 23 18.55 6.54 -17.63
C LEU A 23 17.85 7.53 -18.57
N THR A 24 18.62 8.44 -19.19
CA THR A 24 18.11 9.40 -20.19
C THR A 24 17.54 8.67 -21.40
N ALA A 25 18.24 7.70 -21.95
CA ALA A 25 17.76 6.91 -23.08
C ALA A 25 16.48 6.15 -22.76
N ALA A 26 16.40 5.56 -21.56
CA ALA A 26 15.18 4.89 -21.09
C ALA A 26 13.99 5.86 -20.93
N ALA A 27 14.22 7.08 -20.43
CA ALA A 27 13.17 8.08 -20.24
C ALA A 27 12.63 8.63 -21.57
N ILE A 28 13.49 8.85 -22.55
CA ILE A 28 13.14 9.38 -23.89
C ILE A 28 12.36 8.33 -24.71
N ASN A 29 12.75 7.06 -24.59
CA ASN A 29 12.20 5.97 -25.41
C ASN A 29 11.19 5.10 -24.63
N LYS A 30 10.52 5.66 -23.65
CA LYS A 30 9.58 4.93 -22.81
C LYS A 30 8.20 4.77 -23.49
N PRO A 31 7.83 3.56 -23.93
CA PRO A 31 6.46 3.28 -24.38
C PRO A 31 5.49 3.19 -23.20
N THR A 32 4.20 3.16 -23.49
CA THR A 32 3.16 2.83 -22.52
C THR A 32 3.25 1.35 -22.14
N ASN A 33 3.60 1.05 -20.90
CA ASN A 33 3.83 -0.33 -20.44
C ASN A 33 2.56 -1.21 -20.36
N SER A 34 1.36 -0.63 -20.55
CA SER A 34 0.12 -1.40 -20.63
C SER A 34 -0.01 -2.22 -21.91
N ASP A 35 0.60 -1.76 -22.99
CA ASP A 35 0.40 -2.33 -24.34
C ASP A 35 1.70 -2.90 -24.94
N ILE A 36 2.82 -2.27 -24.63
CA ILE A 36 4.12 -2.63 -25.21
C ILE A 36 5.20 -2.68 -24.12
N TYR A 37 5.93 -3.78 -24.06
CA TYR A 37 7.07 -3.91 -23.15
C TYR A 37 8.36 -3.47 -23.84
N SER A 38 9.18 -2.70 -23.10
CA SER A 38 10.52 -2.35 -23.54
C SER A 38 11.56 -3.33 -23.00
N PRO A 39 12.74 -3.44 -23.64
CA PRO A 39 13.86 -4.21 -23.07
C PRO A 39 14.24 -3.76 -21.66
N MET A 40 14.18 -2.46 -21.38
CA MET A 40 14.45 -1.90 -20.04
C MET A 40 13.45 -2.39 -18.99
N MET A 41 12.16 -2.51 -19.36
CA MET A 41 11.14 -3.07 -18.48
C MET A 41 11.36 -4.56 -18.23
N ALA A 42 11.73 -5.31 -19.26
CA ALA A 42 12.05 -6.75 -19.14
C ALA A 42 13.22 -6.98 -18.17
N GLU A 43 14.29 -6.22 -18.31
CA GLU A 43 15.46 -6.26 -17.43
C GLU A 43 15.10 -5.89 -15.98
N PHE A 44 14.25 -4.88 -15.79
CA PHE A 44 13.75 -4.51 -14.46
C PHE A 44 12.96 -5.65 -13.82
N VAL A 45 12.01 -6.25 -14.56
CA VAL A 45 11.17 -7.35 -14.06
C VAL A 45 12.02 -8.58 -13.71
N GLU A 46 12.98 -8.95 -14.56
CA GLU A 46 13.92 -10.02 -14.29
C GLU A 46 14.73 -9.76 -13.02
N THR A 47 15.27 -8.56 -12.89
CA THR A 47 16.04 -8.16 -11.71
C THR A 47 15.19 -8.21 -10.44
N MET A 48 13.98 -7.68 -10.47
CA MET A 48 13.05 -7.73 -9.34
C MET A 48 12.71 -9.17 -8.94
N GLY A 49 12.45 -10.04 -9.92
CA GLY A 49 12.21 -11.46 -9.67
C GLY A 49 13.39 -12.15 -8.98
N ARG A 50 14.61 -11.79 -9.39
CA ARG A 50 15.82 -12.40 -8.84
C ARG A 50 16.24 -11.90 -7.47
N VAL A 51 16.05 -10.60 -7.17
CA VAL A 51 16.63 -9.98 -5.95
C VAL A 51 15.63 -9.56 -4.88
N ALA A 52 14.36 -9.43 -5.22
CA ALA A 52 13.37 -8.84 -4.31
C ALA A 52 12.07 -9.64 -4.17
N GLN A 53 11.70 -10.43 -5.17
CA GLN A 53 10.45 -11.17 -5.17
C GLN A 53 10.64 -12.53 -4.48
N PRO A 54 9.88 -12.84 -3.41
CA PRO A 54 9.95 -14.15 -2.77
C PRO A 54 9.21 -15.21 -3.60
N ASP A 55 9.66 -16.45 -3.54
CA ASP A 55 9.11 -17.57 -4.33
C ASP A 55 7.60 -17.80 -4.11
N TYR A 56 7.10 -17.51 -2.90
CA TYR A 56 5.67 -17.66 -2.58
C TYR A 56 4.78 -16.52 -3.08
N LEU A 57 5.35 -15.47 -3.68
CA LEU A 57 4.66 -14.37 -4.35
C LEU A 57 5.17 -14.21 -5.79
N PRO A 58 4.90 -15.19 -6.70
CA PRO A 58 5.53 -15.24 -8.02
C PRO A 58 4.99 -14.21 -9.03
N TYR A 59 3.93 -13.48 -8.68
CA TYR A 59 3.29 -12.53 -9.59
C TYR A 59 3.50 -11.10 -9.13
N SER A 60 3.87 -10.23 -10.07
CA SER A 60 4.03 -8.79 -9.84
C SER A 60 3.24 -7.98 -10.86
N PHE A 61 2.72 -6.86 -10.42
CA PHE A 61 2.04 -5.89 -11.26
C PHE A 61 2.60 -4.50 -10.98
N TYR A 62 3.17 -3.87 -11.99
CA TYR A 62 3.89 -2.60 -11.84
C TYR A 62 3.03 -1.43 -12.29
N VAL A 63 2.90 -0.44 -11.41
CA VAL A 63 2.13 0.78 -11.63
C VAL A 63 2.89 2.01 -11.12
N SER A 64 2.44 3.19 -11.51
CA SER A 64 3.06 4.44 -11.13
C SER A 64 2.70 4.86 -9.71
N GLY A 65 3.56 4.55 -8.75
CA GLY A 65 3.49 5.04 -7.38
C GLY A 65 2.65 4.20 -6.41
N GLY A 66 2.90 4.40 -5.10
CA GLY A 66 2.33 3.62 -4.01
C GLY A 66 0.80 3.69 -3.93
N THR A 67 0.21 4.85 -4.18
CA THR A 67 -1.26 5.03 -4.20
C THR A 67 -1.92 4.09 -5.21
N LEU A 68 -1.43 4.03 -6.45
CA LEU A 68 -1.98 3.16 -7.48
C LEU A 68 -1.67 1.68 -7.21
N ALA A 69 -0.56 1.37 -6.55
CA ALA A 69 -0.26 0.02 -6.10
C ALA A 69 -1.31 -0.47 -5.08
N VAL A 70 -1.64 0.35 -4.08
CA VAL A 70 -2.71 0.04 -3.11
C VAL A 70 -4.07 -0.07 -3.80
N GLU A 71 -4.42 0.84 -4.72
CA GLU A 71 -5.69 0.77 -5.50
C GLU A 71 -5.82 -0.58 -6.23
N ASN A 72 -4.78 -1.03 -6.91
CA ASN A 72 -4.82 -2.30 -7.64
C ASN A 72 -4.78 -3.52 -6.73
N GLY A 73 -4.04 -3.45 -5.61
CA GLY A 73 -4.07 -4.46 -4.57
C GLY A 73 -5.48 -4.65 -3.99
N LEU A 74 -6.18 -3.55 -3.71
CA LEU A 74 -7.58 -3.58 -3.25
C LEU A 74 -8.53 -4.17 -4.28
N LYS A 75 -8.41 -3.78 -5.57
CA LYS A 75 -9.24 -4.38 -6.64
C LYS A 75 -9.05 -5.89 -6.71
N THR A 76 -7.81 -6.36 -6.62
CA THR A 76 -7.49 -7.79 -6.60
C THR A 76 -8.12 -8.48 -5.39
N ALA A 77 -8.02 -7.87 -4.20
CA ALA A 77 -8.60 -8.41 -2.97
C ALA A 77 -10.15 -8.46 -3.03
N PHE A 78 -10.80 -7.43 -3.57
CA PHE A 78 -12.25 -7.38 -3.74
C PHE A 78 -12.73 -8.46 -4.71
N ASP A 79 -12.14 -8.55 -5.89
CA ASP A 79 -12.51 -9.56 -6.90
C ASP A 79 -12.34 -10.97 -6.33
N TRP A 80 -11.20 -11.27 -5.72
CA TRP A 80 -10.94 -12.55 -5.07
C TRP A 80 -11.97 -12.85 -3.98
N LYS A 81 -12.23 -11.89 -3.08
CA LYS A 81 -13.12 -12.12 -1.93
C LYS A 81 -14.55 -12.30 -2.35
N VAL A 82 -15.04 -11.51 -3.28
CA VAL A 82 -16.42 -11.63 -3.79
C VAL A 82 -16.61 -12.98 -4.51
N ARG A 83 -15.69 -13.34 -5.41
CA ARG A 83 -15.74 -14.66 -6.10
C ARG A 83 -15.71 -15.82 -5.12
N HIS A 84 -14.84 -15.74 -4.11
CA HIS A 84 -14.77 -16.76 -3.06
C HIS A 84 -16.08 -16.88 -2.25
N ASN A 85 -16.73 -15.77 -1.93
CA ASN A 85 -17.99 -15.76 -1.22
C ASN A 85 -19.15 -16.28 -2.09
N LEU A 86 -19.20 -15.90 -3.37
CA LEU A 86 -20.18 -16.42 -4.33
C LEU A 86 -20.07 -17.94 -4.48
N ALA A 87 -18.85 -18.46 -4.64
CA ALA A 87 -18.60 -19.90 -4.73
C ALA A 87 -19.03 -20.68 -3.48
N LYS A 88 -19.11 -20.02 -2.31
CA LYS A 88 -19.58 -20.59 -1.04
C LYS A 88 -21.06 -20.29 -0.74
N GLY A 89 -21.81 -19.75 -1.67
CA GLY A 89 -23.21 -19.37 -1.49
C GLY A 89 -23.47 -18.24 -0.49
N LYS A 90 -22.44 -17.45 -0.16
CA LYS A 90 -22.52 -16.33 0.80
C LYS A 90 -23.00 -15.02 0.19
N GLY A 91 -23.25 -14.99 -1.12
CA GLY A 91 -23.65 -13.81 -1.87
C GLY A 91 -22.47 -12.88 -2.21
N GLU A 92 -22.78 -11.76 -2.86
CA GLU A 92 -21.82 -10.74 -3.31
C GLU A 92 -21.37 -9.86 -2.13
N LYS A 93 -20.47 -10.40 -1.30
CA LYS A 93 -19.91 -9.75 -0.13
C LYS A 93 -18.39 -9.73 -0.22
N GLY A 94 -17.74 -8.71 0.41
CA GLY A 94 -16.29 -8.61 0.48
C GLY A 94 -15.70 -7.40 -0.26
N SER A 95 -16.51 -6.34 -0.43
CA SER A 95 -16.13 -5.06 -1.04
C SER A 95 -15.83 -3.95 -0.02
N GLN A 96 -15.65 -4.30 1.26
CA GLN A 96 -15.25 -3.39 2.31
C GLN A 96 -13.85 -3.71 2.82
N VAL A 97 -13.16 -2.70 3.32
CA VAL A 97 -11.80 -2.82 3.88
C VAL A 97 -11.81 -2.38 5.32
N LEU A 98 -11.45 -3.30 6.22
CA LEU A 98 -11.14 -2.95 7.59
C LEU A 98 -9.73 -2.36 7.64
N HIS A 99 -9.58 -1.20 8.24
CA HIS A 99 -8.31 -0.46 8.29
C HIS A 99 -8.13 0.29 9.60
N PHE A 100 -6.89 0.70 9.88
CA PHE A 100 -6.57 1.42 11.12
C PHE A 100 -6.85 2.92 11.01
N LYS A 101 -7.09 3.56 12.17
CA LYS A 101 -6.95 5.01 12.35
C LYS A 101 -5.48 5.40 12.21
N GLN A 102 -5.20 6.69 12.01
CA GLN A 102 -3.84 7.25 11.92
C GLN A 102 -2.95 6.57 10.87
N CYS A 103 -3.51 6.21 9.73
CA CYS A 103 -2.80 5.56 8.64
C CYS A 103 -2.84 6.39 7.35
N PHE A 104 -1.90 6.12 6.46
CA PHE A 104 -1.84 6.77 5.15
C PHE A 104 -1.64 5.72 4.05
N HIS A 105 -2.55 5.70 3.08
CA HIS A 105 -2.54 4.77 1.95
C HIS A 105 -2.55 5.47 0.58
N GLY A 106 -2.61 6.78 0.57
CA GLY A 106 -2.76 7.61 -0.62
C GLY A 106 -4.01 8.48 -0.56
N ARG A 107 -4.28 9.23 -1.62
CA ARG A 107 -5.40 10.17 -1.70
C ARG A 107 -6.18 10.10 -3.01
N SER A 108 -6.16 8.98 -3.69
CA SER A 108 -7.05 8.66 -4.83
C SER A 108 -8.28 7.88 -4.34
N GLY A 109 -9.13 7.41 -5.18
CA GLY A 109 -10.41 6.74 -4.93
C GLY A 109 -10.51 5.91 -3.65
N TYR A 110 -10.11 4.64 -3.72
CA TYR A 110 -10.17 3.75 -2.55
C TYR A 110 -9.19 4.16 -1.44
N THR A 111 -7.98 4.58 -1.81
CA THR A 111 -6.95 4.93 -0.83
C THR A 111 -7.30 6.14 0.00
N LEU A 112 -8.05 7.12 -0.55
CA LEU A 112 -8.56 8.26 0.21
C LEU A 112 -9.53 7.81 1.33
N SER A 113 -10.29 6.75 1.09
CA SER A 113 -11.21 6.18 2.10
C SER A 113 -10.46 5.52 3.25
N LEU A 114 -9.28 4.98 2.99
CA LEU A 114 -8.43 4.35 4.00
C LEU A 114 -7.60 5.38 4.77
N THR A 115 -7.16 6.45 4.11
CA THR A 115 -6.28 7.45 4.73
C THR A 115 -6.97 8.20 5.86
N ASP A 116 -6.32 8.24 7.02
CA ASP A 116 -6.73 8.99 8.20
C ASP A 116 -5.66 10.05 8.50
N SER A 117 -5.80 11.20 7.85
CA SER A 117 -4.84 12.30 7.98
C SER A 117 -5.08 13.09 9.27
N PRO A 118 -4.02 13.44 10.02
CA PRO A 118 -4.15 14.34 11.16
C PRO A 118 -4.56 15.76 10.77
N ASP A 119 -4.39 16.13 9.49
CA ASP A 119 -4.88 17.40 8.93
C ASP A 119 -6.18 17.14 8.14
N PRO A 120 -7.36 17.47 8.72
CA PRO A 120 -8.64 17.18 8.09
C PRO A 120 -8.84 17.92 6.77
N ARG A 121 -8.20 19.09 6.57
CA ARG A 121 -8.31 19.88 5.34
C ARG A 121 -7.90 19.09 4.10
N LYS A 122 -7.07 18.07 4.26
CA LYS A 122 -6.58 17.21 3.16
C LYS A 122 -7.58 16.17 2.69
N VAL A 123 -8.65 15.91 3.47
CA VAL A 123 -9.53 14.76 3.21
C VAL A 123 -11.03 15.04 3.47
N GLN A 124 -11.40 16.11 4.17
CA GLN A 124 -12.74 16.28 4.74
C GLN A 124 -13.87 16.43 3.73
N TYR A 125 -13.64 17.11 2.60
CA TYR A 125 -14.68 17.44 1.62
C TYR A 125 -14.72 16.51 0.41
N PHE A 126 -13.93 15.46 0.41
CA PHE A 126 -13.90 14.51 -0.70
C PHE A 126 -14.81 13.31 -0.42
N PRO A 127 -15.53 12.80 -1.43
CA PRO A 127 -16.32 11.58 -1.30
C PRO A 127 -15.44 10.39 -0.89
N LYS A 128 -15.94 9.60 0.04
CA LYS A 128 -15.22 8.43 0.59
C LYS A 128 -16.20 7.30 0.84
N PHE A 129 -15.70 6.07 0.78
CA PHE A 129 -16.43 4.90 1.25
C PHE A 129 -16.42 4.86 2.78
N ASN A 130 -17.56 4.53 3.38
CA ASN A 130 -17.67 4.38 4.82
C ASN A 130 -17.28 2.95 5.24
N TRP A 131 -15.99 2.66 5.16
CA TRP A 131 -15.43 1.37 5.56
C TRP A 131 -15.04 1.36 7.04
N PRO A 132 -15.08 0.17 7.71
CA PRO A 132 -14.79 0.07 9.13
C PRO A 132 -13.33 0.44 9.45
N ARG A 133 -13.16 1.26 10.48
CA ARG A 133 -11.88 1.78 10.93
C ARG A 133 -11.67 1.47 12.39
N VAL A 134 -10.53 0.86 12.74
CA VAL A 134 -10.20 0.39 14.08
C VAL A 134 -9.03 1.13 14.69
N THR A 135 -8.96 1.14 16.01
CA THR A 135 -7.90 1.82 16.75
C THR A 135 -6.60 1.01 16.65
N PRO A 136 -5.47 1.62 16.23
CA PRO A 136 -4.18 0.92 16.24
C PRO A 136 -3.66 0.77 17.68
N PRO A 137 -3.05 -0.38 18.04
CA PRO A 137 -2.37 -0.56 19.32
C PRO A 137 -1.01 0.16 19.29
N SER A 138 -1.06 1.48 19.40
CA SER A 138 0.12 2.34 19.27
C SER A 138 1.01 2.28 20.50
N MET A 139 2.31 2.10 20.27
CA MET A 139 3.33 2.03 21.30
C MET A 139 3.77 3.43 21.75
N THR A 140 3.88 3.66 23.06
CA THR A 140 4.40 4.89 23.65
C THR A 140 5.74 4.60 24.34
N PHE A 141 6.73 5.45 24.10
CA PHE A 141 8.04 5.35 24.76
C PHE A 141 8.16 6.32 25.94
N PRO A 142 8.97 5.97 26.97
CA PRO A 142 9.74 4.75 27.12
C PRO A 142 8.88 3.50 27.39
N LEU A 143 9.40 2.32 27.12
CA LEU A 143 8.72 1.05 27.41
C LEU A 143 8.83 0.72 28.92
N ASN A 144 7.98 1.37 29.73
CA ASN A 144 7.80 1.08 31.15
C ASN A 144 6.50 0.29 31.38
N GLU A 145 6.28 -0.19 32.60
CA GLU A 145 5.13 -1.02 32.94
C GLU A 145 3.79 -0.33 32.59
N ASN A 146 3.67 0.97 32.86
CA ASN A 146 2.44 1.71 32.57
C ASN A 146 2.16 1.80 31.06
N ASN A 147 3.19 2.09 30.25
CA ASN A 147 3.05 2.18 28.80
C ASN A 147 2.79 0.79 28.19
N LEU A 148 3.39 -0.27 28.75
CA LEU A 148 3.09 -1.64 28.31
C LEU A 148 1.66 -2.05 28.65
N ALA A 149 1.17 -1.73 29.86
CA ALA A 149 -0.23 -1.99 30.24
C ALA A 149 -1.21 -1.25 29.30
N ASN A 150 -0.89 -0.01 28.94
CA ASN A 150 -1.70 0.76 27.98
C ASN A 150 -1.72 0.11 26.58
N ILE A 151 -0.59 -0.41 26.10
CA ILE A 151 -0.55 -1.13 24.81
C ILE A 151 -1.47 -2.36 24.84
N ILE A 152 -1.42 -3.16 25.90
CA ILE A 152 -2.28 -4.34 26.07
C ILE A 152 -3.77 -3.93 26.01
N SER A 153 -4.14 -2.85 26.71
CA SER A 153 -5.52 -2.33 26.66
C SER A 153 -5.94 -1.88 25.25
N LEU A 154 -5.04 -1.21 24.51
CA LEU A 154 -5.29 -0.82 23.12
C LEU A 154 -5.41 -2.01 22.17
N GLU A 155 -4.63 -3.08 22.39
CA GLU A 155 -4.75 -4.32 21.63
C GLU A 155 -6.12 -4.97 21.85
N GLU A 156 -6.57 -5.08 23.11
CA GLU A 156 -7.90 -5.62 23.44
C GLU A 156 -9.00 -4.78 22.80
N GLN A 157 -8.90 -3.45 22.87
CA GLN A 157 -9.82 -2.55 22.20
C GLN A 157 -9.85 -2.78 20.70
N SER A 158 -8.67 -2.82 20.05
CA SER A 158 -8.55 -3.05 18.61
C SER A 158 -9.20 -4.38 18.20
N LEU A 159 -8.90 -5.45 18.93
CA LEU A 159 -9.49 -6.77 18.68
C LEU A 159 -11.03 -6.78 18.82
N ASN A 160 -11.56 -6.06 19.79
CA ASN A 160 -13.01 -5.93 19.98
C ASN A 160 -13.65 -5.11 18.85
N GLU A 161 -13.02 -4.00 18.44
CA GLU A 161 -13.47 -3.21 17.28
C GLU A 161 -13.47 -4.06 16.00
N ILE A 162 -12.45 -4.89 15.76
CA ILE A 162 -12.38 -5.83 14.64
C ILE A 162 -13.54 -6.84 14.69
N LYS A 163 -13.76 -7.48 15.84
CA LYS A 163 -14.86 -8.45 16.01
C LYS A 163 -16.23 -7.84 15.73
N ASN A 164 -16.43 -6.58 16.13
CA ASN A 164 -17.70 -5.89 15.92
C ASN A 164 -17.90 -5.41 14.47
N ALA A 165 -16.82 -5.29 13.69
CA ALA A 165 -16.85 -4.86 12.30
C ALA A 165 -17.09 -6.00 11.30
N ILE A 166 -16.91 -7.26 11.72
CA ILE A 166 -17.08 -8.48 10.90
C ILE A 166 -18.43 -9.11 11.14
#